data_64719b10fda584b49e9d1d37e3471aca
#
_entry.id   64719b10fda584b49e9d1d37e3471aca
#
_cell.length_a   1.000
_cell.length_b   1.000
_cell.length_c   1.000
_cell.angle_alpha   90.00
_cell.angle_beta   90.00
_cell.angle_gamma   90.00
#
_symmetry.space_group_name_H-M   'P 1'
#
loop_
_entity.id
_entity.type
_entity.pdbx_description
1 polymer ?
#
loop_
_entity_poly.entity_id
_entity_poly.type
_entity_poly.pdbx_seq_one_letter_code
_entity_poly.pdbx_strand_id
1 'polypeptide(L)'
;AQTDPYTEYYAEGDNTLKELTTGKFGGIGAAIRYYDKKDRIAIVEPTQGMPATEVGLKAGDIILSIDGKDMSRGKMEIMDFSDKVRNALRGEPGTVLILKIERPTLNGNKEIKEFKITRRTIQTPSVPFYGMLKNKVGYIVLSDFTEKCSKDVKKALIDLKNDGATSIMLDLRGNGGGLLSEAVEIVNLFVPKGKEIVTTKGKIKQVGSVYKTTHEPI
;
A
#
# COMPACT_ATOMS: atom_id res chain seq x y z
N ALA A 1 27.57 -12.82 -4.14
CA ALA A 1 28.00 -12.96 -2.76
C ALA A 1 26.84 -12.54 -1.86
N GLN A 2 26.46 -13.36 -0.89
CA GLN A 2 25.49 -12.98 0.13
C GLN A 2 26.13 -11.90 1.01
N THR A 3 25.58 -10.71 0.99
CA THR A 3 26.07 -9.59 1.80
C THR A 3 25.46 -9.63 3.20
N ASP A 4 24.15 -9.77 3.31
CA ASP A 4 23.39 -9.93 4.55
C ASP A 4 21.93 -10.40 4.21
N PRO A 5 21.11 -10.82 5.20
CA PRO A 5 19.75 -11.32 4.94
C PRO A 5 18.75 -10.25 4.49
N TYR A 6 19.10 -8.96 4.52
CA TYR A 6 18.23 -7.84 4.15
C TYR A 6 18.63 -7.20 2.81
N THR A 7 19.72 -7.67 2.19
CA THR A 7 20.15 -7.15 0.89
C THR A 7 19.30 -7.77 -0.21
N GLU A 8 18.59 -6.93 -0.95
CA GLU A 8 17.79 -7.30 -2.11
C GLU A 8 18.40 -6.70 -3.38
N TYR A 9 18.26 -7.39 -4.48
CA TYR A 9 18.68 -6.95 -5.81
C TYR A 9 17.46 -6.70 -6.69
N TYR A 10 17.36 -5.50 -7.20
CA TYR A 10 16.36 -5.10 -8.18
C TYR A 10 17.02 -4.94 -9.54
N ALA A 11 16.54 -5.67 -10.55
CA ALA A 11 17.08 -5.58 -11.90
C ALA A 11 16.73 -4.22 -12.55
N GLU A 12 17.49 -3.84 -13.57
CA GLU A 12 17.15 -2.66 -14.38
C GLU A 12 15.76 -2.85 -15.02
N GLY A 13 14.88 -1.84 -14.86
CA GLY A 13 13.49 -1.90 -15.31
C GLY A 13 12.51 -2.53 -14.29
N ASP A 14 12.99 -3.02 -13.14
CA ASP A 14 12.11 -3.44 -12.04
C ASP A 14 11.55 -2.20 -11.30
N ASN A 15 10.23 -2.08 -11.30
CA ASN A 15 9.54 -0.96 -10.67
C ASN A 15 9.30 -1.15 -9.17
N THR A 16 9.66 -2.29 -8.59
CA THR A 16 9.38 -2.65 -7.19
C THR A 16 9.93 -1.60 -6.21
N LEU A 17 11.19 -1.21 -6.38
CA LEU A 17 11.80 -0.18 -5.51
C LEU A 17 11.07 1.16 -5.62
N LYS A 18 10.67 1.56 -6.84
CA LYS A 18 9.91 2.78 -7.08
C LYS A 18 8.52 2.70 -6.45
N GLU A 19 7.85 1.55 -6.55
CA GLU A 19 6.55 1.32 -5.92
C GLU A 19 6.65 1.39 -4.38
N LEU A 20 7.65 0.73 -3.80
CA LEU A 20 7.90 0.75 -2.35
C LEU A 20 8.21 2.16 -1.82
N THR A 21 8.97 2.96 -2.57
CA THR A 21 9.38 4.30 -2.12
C THR A 21 8.29 5.35 -2.36
N THR A 22 7.54 5.25 -3.45
CA THR A 22 6.51 6.26 -3.80
C THR A 22 5.11 5.89 -3.34
N GLY A 23 4.84 4.62 -3.03
CA GLY A 23 3.49 4.09 -2.80
C GLY A 23 2.60 4.09 -4.05
N LYS A 24 3.22 4.24 -5.25
CA LYS A 24 2.52 4.31 -6.54
C LYS A 24 2.79 3.07 -7.35
N PHE A 25 1.74 2.49 -7.88
CA PHE A 25 1.83 1.35 -8.81
C PHE A 25 0.76 1.45 -9.89
N GLY A 26 1.00 0.80 -11.01
CA GLY A 26 0.00 0.69 -12.06
C GLY A 26 -0.94 -0.48 -11.78
N GLY A 27 -2.26 -0.25 -11.88
CA GLY A 27 -3.24 -1.28 -11.59
C GLY A 27 -4.68 -0.87 -11.90
N ILE A 28 -5.63 -1.67 -11.41
CA ILE A 28 -7.05 -1.47 -11.65
C ILE A 28 -7.79 -0.75 -10.50
N GLY A 29 -7.18 -0.64 -9.32
CA GLY A 29 -7.79 0.01 -8.16
C GLY A 29 -8.91 -0.82 -7.52
N ALA A 30 -8.60 -2.05 -7.11
CA ALA A 30 -9.51 -2.92 -6.37
C ALA A 30 -8.75 -3.72 -5.30
N ALA A 31 -9.33 -3.84 -4.11
CA ALA A 31 -8.89 -4.79 -3.11
C ALA A 31 -9.33 -6.20 -3.50
N ILE A 32 -8.43 -7.18 -3.34
CA ILE A 32 -8.68 -8.58 -3.68
C ILE A 32 -8.40 -9.48 -2.47
N ARG A 33 -9.08 -10.62 -2.43
CA ARG A 33 -8.89 -11.63 -1.37
C ARG A 33 -9.07 -13.03 -1.94
N TYR A 34 -8.34 -13.98 -1.39
CA TYR A 34 -8.59 -15.39 -1.64
C TYR A 34 -9.98 -15.82 -1.11
N TYR A 35 -10.72 -16.53 -1.95
CA TYR A 35 -12.05 -17.07 -1.65
C TYR A 35 -12.01 -18.60 -1.69
N ASP A 36 -11.93 -19.20 -0.53
CA ASP A 36 -11.72 -20.64 -0.30
C ASP A 36 -12.78 -21.54 -0.95
N LYS A 37 -14.06 -21.13 -0.90
CA LYS A 37 -15.18 -21.90 -1.49
C LYS A 37 -15.06 -22.12 -3.00
N LYS A 38 -14.27 -21.30 -3.69
CA LYS A 38 -14.08 -21.37 -5.14
C LYS A 38 -12.64 -21.65 -5.54
N ASP A 39 -11.72 -21.68 -4.56
CA ASP A 39 -10.28 -21.79 -4.79
C ASP A 39 -9.76 -20.72 -5.78
N ARG A 40 -10.28 -19.50 -5.65
CA ARG A 40 -10.02 -18.37 -6.54
C ARG A 40 -9.87 -17.05 -5.76
N ILE A 41 -9.47 -16.02 -6.46
CA ILE A 41 -9.45 -14.66 -5.90
C ILE A 41 -10.77 -13.96 -6.22
N ALA A 42 -11.33 -13.26 -5.24
CA ALA A 42 -12.50 -12.40 -5.38
C ALA A 42 -12.12 -10.92 -5.21
N ILE A 43 -12.86 -10.07 -5.91
CA ILE A 43 -12.87 -8.63 -5.67
C ILE A 43 -13.58 -8.37 -4.34
N VAL A 44 -12.89 -7.74 -3.39
CA VAL A 44 -13.48 -7.33 -2.10
C VAL A 44 -14.13 -5.98 -2.21
N GLU A 45 -13.37 -5.02 -2.75
CA GLU A 45 -13.81 -3.64 -2.87
C GLU A 45 -13.13 -2.95 -4.06
N PRO A 46 -13.89 -2.58 -5.10
CA PRO A 46 -13.40 -1.69 -6.14
C PRO A 46 -13.36 -0.26 -5.58
N THR A 47 -12.20 0.39 -5.70
CA THR A 47 -12.00 1.75 -5.20
C THR A 47 -12.74 2.76 -6.08
N GLN A 48 -13.52 3.65 -5.47
CA GLN A 48 -14.28 4.66 -6.19
C GLN A 48 -13.36 5.59 -7.03
N GLY A 49 -13.80 5.88 -8.26
CA GLY A 49 -13.04 6.71 -9.20
C GLY A 49 -11.83 6.02 -9.83
N MET A 50 -11.67 4.71 -9.60
CA MET A 50 -10.60 3.91 -10.19
C MET A 50 -11.12 3.03 -11.34
N PRO A 51 -10.23 2.51 -12.22
CA PRO A 51 -10.64 1.76 -13.42
C PRO A 51 -11.60 0.60 -13.15
N ALA A 52 -11.40 -0.13 -12.06
CA ALA A 52 -12.28 -1.24 -11.67
C ALA A 52 -13.74 -0.79 -11.46
N THR A 53 -13.94 0.34 -10.79
CA THR A 53 -15.29 0.90 -10.56
C THR A 53 -15.91 1.42 -11.85
N GLU A 54 -15.11 2.08 -12.70
CA GLU A 54 -15.59 2.69 -13.95
C GLU A 54 -16.11 1.65 -14.94
N VAL A 55 -15.49 0.46 -15.00
CA VAL A 55 -15.99 -0.64 -15.84
C VAL A 55 -17.14 -1.42 -15.20
N GLY A 56 -17.47 -1.12 -13.95
CA GLY A 56 -18.58 -1.77 -13.25
C GLY A 56 -18.25 -3.10 -12.57
N LEU A 57 -16.98 -3.32 -12.19
CA LEU A 57 -16.62 -4.38 -11.24
C LEU A 57 -17.30 -4.13 -9.89
N LYS A 58 -17.66 -5.22 -9.22
CA LYS A 58 -18.37 -5.17 -7.94
C LYS A 58 -17.69 -6.07 -6.89
N ALA A 59 -17.93 -5.76 -5.63
CA ALA A 59 -17.59 -6.66 -4.54
C ALA A 59 -18.28 -8.02 -4.75
N GLY A 60 -17.54 -9.10 -4.53
CA GLY A 60 -17.98 -10.47 -4.74
C GLY A 60 -17.75 -11.02 -6.15
N ASP A 61 -17.26 -10.24 -7.11
CA ASP A 61 -16.84 -10.75 -8.42
C ASP A 61 -15.64 -11.69 -8.24
N ILE A 62 -15.72 -12.89 -8.81
CA ILE A 62 -14.69 -13.93 -8.70
C ILE A 62 -13.87 -13.95 -9.98
N ILE A 63 -12.58 -13.77 -9.88
CA ILE A 63 -11.66 -13.73 -11.02
C ILE A 63 -11.50 -15.13 -11.62
N LEU A 64 -11.84 -15.28 -12.90
CA LEU A 64 -11.67 -16.51 -13.64
C LEU A 64 -10.39 -16.50 -14.48
N SER A 65 -10.19 -15.46 -15.26
CA SER A 65 -8.97 -15.30 -16.08
C SER A 65 -8.57 -13.84 -16.24
N ILE A 66 -7.28 -13.63 -16.49
CA ILE A 66 -6.66 -12.34 -16.83
C ILE A 66 -5.89 -12.53 -18.12
N ASP A 67 -6.18 -11.73 -19.14
CA ASP A 67 -5.58 -11.80 -20.48
C ASP A 67 -5.59 -13.24 -21.05
N GLY A 68 -6.73 -13.94 -20.89
CA GLY A 68 -6.95 -15.30 -21.33
C GLY A 68 -6.28 -16.38 -20.47
N LYS A 69 -5.43 -16.01 -19.50
CA LYS A 69 -4.80 -16.97 -18.59
C LYS A 69 -5.72 -17.32 -17.45
N ASP A 70 -5.98 -18.61 -17.21
CA ASP A 70 -6.80 -19.06 -16.08
C ASP A 70 -6.14 -18.71 -14.75
N MET A 71 -6.96 -18.19 -13.83
CA MET A 71 -6.56 -17.80 -12.47
C MET A 71 -7.13 -18.77 -11.45
N SER A 72 -6.78 -20.04 -11.57
CA SER A 72 -7.01 -21.06 -10.54
C SER A 72 -5.73 -21.27 -9.71
N ARG A 73 -5.91 -21.60 -8.43
CA ARG A 73 -4.78 -21.82 -7.51
C ARG A 73 -4.01 -23.11 -7.83
N GLY A 74 -4.75 -24.19 -8.11
CA GLY A 74 -4.15 -25.50 -8.28
C GLY A 74 -3.41 -25.97 -7.02
N LYS A 75 -2.12 -26.27 -7.13
CA LYS A 75 -1.27 -26.72 -6.01
C LYS A 75 -0.45 -25.62 -5.36
N MET A 76 -0.65 -24.35 -5.75
CA MET A 76 0.11 -23.21 -5.19
C MET A 76 -0.32 -22.92 -3.75
N GLU A 77 0.60 -22.43 -2.93
CA GLU A 77 0.27 -21.85 -1.63
C GLU A 77 -0.63 -20.62 -1.83
N ILE A 78 -1.50 -20.35 -0.84
CA ILE A 78 -2.49 -19.24 -0.95
C ILE A 78 -1.79 -17.90 -1.15
N MET A 79 -0.65 -17.68 -0.49
CA MET A 79 0.11 -16.44 -0.58
C MET A 79 0.69 -16.26 -1.98
N ASP A 80 1.38 -17.27 -2.50
CA ASP A 80 1.97 -17.25 -3.85
C ASP A 80 0.91 -17.06 -4.93
N PHE A 81 -0.24 -17.72 -4.77
CA PHE A 81 -1.36 -17.57 -5.70
C PHE A 81 -1.94 -16.15 -5.65
N SER A 82 -2.09 -15.58 -4.46
CA SER A 82 -2.59 -14.21 -4.29
C SER A 82 -1.64 -13.20 -4.93
N ASP A 83 -0.34 -13.40 -4.78
CA ASP A 83 0.69 -12.56 -5.40
C ASP A 83 0.71 -12.72 -6.92
N LYS A 84 0.58 -13.94 -7.44
CA LYS A 84 0.44 -14.19 -8.88
C LYS A 84 -0.71 -13.39 -9.48
N VAL A 85 -1.90 -13.44 -8.85
CA VAL A 85 -3.08 -12.72 -9.36
C VAL A 85 -2.90 -11.21 -9.20
N ARG A 86 -2.35 -10.74 -8.06
CA ARG A 86 -2.04 -9.32 -7.84
C ARG A 86 -1.10 -8.79 -8.92
N ASN A 87 -0.03 -9.52 -9.22
CA ASN A 87 0.96 -9.13 -10.23
C ASN A 87 0.36 -9.13 -11.64
N ALA A 88 -0.55 -10.06 -11.95
CA ALA A 88 -1.26 -10.07 -13.23
C ALA A 88 -2.23 -8.88 -13.39
N LEU A 89 -2.84 -8.40 -12.31
CA LEU A 89 -3.69 -7.21 -12.31
C LEU A 89 -2.88 -5.91 -12.42
N ARG A 90 -1.65 -5.90 -11.90
CA ARG A 90 -0.72 -4.78 -12.00
C ARG A 90 -0.10 -4.71 -13.39
N GLY A 91 0.55 -3.59 -13.68
CA GLY A 91 1.30 -3.36 -14.91
C GLY A 91 1.40 -1.87 -15.21
N GLU A 92 2.10 -1.50 -16.28
CA GLU A 92 2.33 -0.11 -16.67
C GLU A 92 0.99 0.65 -16.84
N PRO A 93 0.86 1.86 -16.27
CA PRO A 93 -0.29 2.74 -16.50
C PRO A 93 -0.51 2.97 -18.00
N GLY A 94 -1.77 2.95 -18.42
CA GLY A 94 -2.17 3.06 -19.83
C GLY A 94 -2.26 1.73 -20.57
N THR A 95 -1.69 0.64 -20.04
CA THR A 95 -1.86 -0.69 -20.62
C THR A 95 -3.25 -1.24 -20.30
N VAL A 96 -3.73 -2.11 -21.17
CA VAL A 96 -5.05 -2.71 -21.07
C VAL A 96 -4.93 -4.17 -20.64
N LEU A 97 -5.82 -4.61 -19.75
CA LEU A 97 -6.03 -6.02 -19.45
C LEU A 97 -7.48 -6.43 -19.75
N ILE A 98 -7.67 -7.72 -20.02
CA ILE A 98 -8.98 -8.32 -20.15
C ILE A 98 -9.23 -9.20 -18.94
N LEU A 99 -10.22 -8.83 -18.14
CA LEU A 99 -10.59 -9.51 -16.90
C LEU A 99 -11.90 -10.26 -17.09
N LYS A 100 -11.87 -11.59 -16.98
CA LYS A 100 -13.08 -12.41 -16.96
C LYS A 100 -13.42 -12.82 -15.54
N ILE A 101 -14.69 -12.60 -15.16
CA ILE A 101 -15.16 -12.88 -13.80
C ILE A 101 -16.45 -13.72 -13.81
N GLU A 102 -16.70 -14.38 -12.69
CA GLU A 102 -18.00 -14.93 -12.31
C GLU A 102 -18.64 -14.00 -11.29
N ARG A 103 -19.82 -13.50 -11.58
CA ARG A 103 -20.63 -12.67 -10.65
C ARG A 103 -21.78 -13.49 -10.09
N PRO A 104 -21.81 -13.75 -8.77
CA PRO A 104 -22.96 -14.35 -8.12
C PRO A 104 -24.18 -13.43 -8.22
N THR A 105 -25.35 -13.96 -8.53
CA THR A 105 -26.62 -13.21 -8.53
C THR A 105 -27.48 -13.58 -7.33
N LEU A 106 -28.40 -12.71 -6.96
CA LEU A 106 -29.32 -12.92 -5.82
C LEU A 106 -30.19 -14.18 -5.97
N ASN A 107 -30.43 -14.61 -7.19
CA ASN A 107 -31.23 -15.81 -7.50
C ASN A 107 -30.41 -17.12 -7.46
N GLY A 108 -29.17 -17.08 -6.98
CA GLY A 108 -28.27 -18.22 -6.95
C GLY A 108 -27.64 -18.59 -8.30
N ASN A 109 -28.00 -17.89 -9.38
CA ASN A 109 -27.36 -18.01 -10.68
C ASN A 109 -26.00 -17.33 -10.72
N LYS A 110 -25.25 -17.59 -11.79
CA LYS A 110 -23.93 -17.02 -12.02
C LYS A 110 -23.91 -16.35 -13.38
N GLU A 111 -23.38 -15.16 -13.43
CA GLU A 111 -23.12 -14.45 -14.68
C GLU A 111 -21.64 -14.42 -14.97
N ILE A 112 -21.25 -14.82 -16.17
CA ILE A 112 -19.88 -14.64 -16.64
C ILE A 112 -19.82 -13.31 -17.36
N LYS A 113 -18.89 -12.45 -16.93
CA LYS A 113 -18.67 -11.13 -17.52
C LYS A 113 -17.19 -10.97 -17.89
N GLU A 114 -16.96 -10.18 -18.92
CA GLU A 114 -15.64 -9.81 -19.37
C GLU A 114 -15.53 -8.30 -19.38
N PHE A 115 -14.44 -7.78 -18.83
CA PHE A 115 -14.17 -6.35 -18.72
C PHE A 115 -12.81 -6.03 -19.35
N LYS A 116 -12.81 -5.03 -20.22
CA LYS A 116 -11.59 -4.42 -20.74
C LYS A 116 -11.23 -3.24 -19.83
N ILE A 117 -10.10 -3.33 -19.13
CA ILE A 117 -9.71 -2.37 -18.09
C ILE A 117 -8.38 -1.73 -18.47
N THR A 118 -8.34 -0.41 -18.53
CA THR A 118 -7.09 0.33 -18.71
C THR A 118 -6.48 0.60 -17.35
N ARG A 119 -5.26 0.10 -17.10
CA ARG A 119 -4.54 0.36 -15.85
C ARG A 119 -4.24 1.83 -15.68
N ARG A 120 -4.35 2.32 -14.47
CA ARG A 120 -3.92 3.68 -14.09
C ARG A 120 -2.94 3.63 -12.92
N THR A 121 -2.27 4.74 -12.67
CA THR A 121 -1.48 4.91 -11.45
C THR A 121 -2.42 4.93 -10.26
N ILE A 122 -2.20 4.00 -9.35
CA ILE A 122 -2.88 3.91 -8.06
C ILE A 122 -1.93 4.45 -7.00
N GLN A 123 -2.41 5.33 -6.13
CA GLN A 123 -1.66 5.82 -4.98
C GLN A 123 -2.23 5.17 -3.72
N THR A 124 -1.42 4.39 -3.03
CA THR A 124 -1.78 3.91 -1.69
C THR A 124 -1.53 5.03 -0.68
N PRO A 125 -2.52 5.46 0.10
CA PRO A 125 -2.31 6.47 1.12
C PRO A 125 -1.43 5.91 2.24
N SER A 126 -0.35 6.62 2.58
CA SER A 126 0.53 6.24 3.70
C SER A 126 -0.16 6.42 5.06
N VAL A 127 -1.10 7.37 5.15
CA VAL A 127 -1.99 7.56 6.30
C VAL A 127 -3.43 7.20 5.87
N PRO A 128 -3.79 5.90 5.88
CA PRO A 128 -5.12 5.45 5.44
C PRO A 128 -6.24 5.88 6.37
N PHE A 129 -5.92 6.17 7.63
CA PHE A 129 -6.90 6.60 8.62
C PHE A 129 -6.26 7.47 9.69
N TYR A 130 -6.97 8.51 10.12
CA TYR A 130 -6.76 9.20 11.38
C TYR A 130 -8.09 9.69 11.95
N GLY A 131 -8.17 9.85 13.26
CA GLY A 131 -9.38 10.29 13.92
C GLY A 131 -9.25 10.41 15.43
N MET A 132 -10.23 11.04 16.08
CA MET A 132 -10.28 11.20 17.53
C MET A 132 -10.82 9.93 18.18
N LEU A 133 -10.08 9.38 19.14
CA LEU A 133 -10.55 8.34 20.04
C LEU A 133 -11.18 8.97 21.31
N LYS A 134 -11.67 8.09 22.22
CA LYS A 134 -12.10 8.52 23.56
C LYS A 134 -10.96 9.21 24.32
N ASN A 135 -11.31 10.04 25.30
CA ASN A 135 -10.36 10.74 26.17
C ASN A 135 -9.40 11.71 25.44
N LYS A 136 -9.84 12.26 24.29
CA LYS A 136 -9.06 13.24 23.50
C LYS A 136 -7.70 12.69 23.03
N VAL A 137 -7.65 11.42 22.70
CA VAL A 137 -6.49 10.78 22.07
C VAL A 137 -6.66 10.85 20.56
N GLY A 138 -5.78 11.55 19.87
CA GLY A 138 -5.69 11.51 18.40
C GLY A 138 -5.02 10.21 17.97
N TYR A 139 -5.62 9.50 17.02
CA TYR A 139 -5.12 8.24 16.47
C TYR A 139 -4.76 8.41 15.00
N ILE A 140 -3.57 8.00 14.63
CA ILE A 140 -3.04 8.08 13.26
C ILE A 140 -2.48 6.71 12.88
N VAL A 141 -2.93 6.14 11.77
CA VAL A 141 -2.36 4.92 11.19
C VAL A 141 -1.36 5.31 10.10
N LEU A 142 -0.12 4.87 10.22
CA LEU A 142 0.91 5.02 9.19
C LEU A 142 1.32 3.64 8.68
N SER A 143 0.91 3.30 7.45
CA SER A 143 1.15 1.97 6.85
C SER A 143 2.56 1.83 6.29
N ASP A 144 3.13 2.88 5.71
CA ASP A 144 4.42 2.84 5.05
C ASP A 144 5.11 4.21 5.09
N PHE A 145 6.45 4.22 5.06
CA PHE A 145 7.23 5.46 4.95
C PHE A 145 7.53 5.78 3.48
N THR A 146 6.48 6.09 2.71
CA THR A 146 6.61 6.51 1.31
C THR A 146 6.89 8.01 1.19
N GLU A 147 7.29 8.47 -0.01
CA GLU A 147 7.53 9.88 -0.28
C GLU A 147 6.38 10.78 0.17
N LYS A 148 6.70 11.81 0.95
CA LYS A 148 5.77 12.83 1.47
C LYS A 148 4.82 12.34 2.57
N CYS A 149 4.96 11.11 3.09
CA CYS A 149 4.11 10.63 4.17
C CYS A 149 4.22 11.51 5.44
N SER A 150 5.36 12.13 5.68
CA SER A 150 5.56 13.11 6.77
C SER A 150 4.60 14.30 6.67
N LYS A 151 4.26 14.74 5.46
CA LYS A 151 3.25 15.81 5.26
C LYS A 151 1.85 15.35 5.60
N ASP A 152 1.52 14.08 5.29
CA ASP A 152 0.21 13.51 5.61
C ASP A 152 0.06 13.31 7.11
N VAL A 153 1.12 12.82 7.80
CA VAL A 153 1.16 12.73 9.26
C VAL A 153 1.07 14.13 9.90
N LYS A 154 1.81 15.12 9.37
CA LYS A 154 1.73 16.50 9.84
C LYS A 154 0.32 17.07 9.74
N LYS A 155 -0.33 16.86 8.59
CA LYS A 155 -1.71 17.29 8.39
C LYS A 155 -2.65 16.65 9.41
N ALA A 156 -2.59 15.31 9.55
CA ALA A 156 -3.40 14.57 10.50
C ALA A 156 -3.17 15.06 11.96
N LEU A 157 -1.91 15.33 12.33
CA LEU A 157 -1.54 15.86 13.65
C LEU A 157 -2.16 17.23 13.90
N ILE A 158 -2.09 18.14 12.92
CA ILE A 158 -2.67 19.49 13.02
C ILE A 158 -4.19 19.42 13.15
N ASP A 159 -4.85 18.62 12.29
CA ASP A 159 -6.30 18.44 12.31
C ASP A 159 -6.76 17.92 13.68
N LEU A 160 -6.10 16.87 14.21
CA LEU A 160 -6.42 16.30 15.53
C LEU A 160 -6.17 17.28 16.69
N LYS A 161 -5.11 18.09 16.64
CA LYS A 161 -4.87 19.13 17.65
C LYS A 161 -5.96 20.21 17.63
N ASN A 162 -6.38 20.63 16.44
CA ASN A 162 -7.48 21.59 16.28
C ASN A 162 -8.80 21.02 16.81
N ASP A 163 -9.02 19.70 16.67
CA ASP A 163 -10.17 19.00 17.24
C ASP A 163 -10.06 18.74 18.75
N GLY A 164 -8.96 19.20 19.38
CA GLY A 164 -8.76 19.16 20.83
C GLY A 164 -8.07 17.90 21.35
N ALA A 165 -7.31 17.19 20.52
CA ALA A 165 -6.46 16.09 20.99
C ALA A 165 -5.40 16.60 21.97
N THR A 166 -5.27 15.91 23.11
CA THR A 166 -4.27 16.20 24.15
C THR A 166 -3.09 15.22 24.11
N SER A 167 -3.23 14.13 23.37
CA SER A 167 -2.20 13.12 23.13
C SER A 167 -2.40 12.46 21.76
N ILE A 168 -1.33 11.88 21.24
CA ILE A 168 -1.34 11.22 19.93
C ILE A 168 -0.90 9.76 20.08
N MET A 169 -1.61 8.87 19.41
CA MET A 169 -1.23 7.49 19.22
C MET A 169 -0.91 7.29 17.73
N LEU A 170 0.35 7.04 17.42
CA LEU A 170 0.81 6.68 16.08
C LEU A 170 0.86 5.15 15.97
N ASP A 171 0.02 4.57 15.12
CA ASP A 171 -0.05 3.12 14.90
C ASP A 171 0.83 2.73 13.71
N LEU A 172 1.87 1.95 14.01
CA LEU A 172 2.82 1.40 13.05
C LEU A 172 2.65 -0.11 12.86
N ARG A 173 1.56 -0.69 13.35
CA ARG A 173 1.32 -2.13 13.19
C ARG A 173 1.15 -2.47 11.71
N GLY A 174 1.92 -3.47 11.24
CA GLY A 174 1.97 -3.86 9.83
C GLY A 174 2.78 -2.91 8.93
N ASN A 175 3.40 -1.84 9.48
CA ASN A 175 4.30 -0.99 8.72
C ASN A 175 5.63 -1.71 8.49
N GLY A 176 5.98 -1.94 7.22
CA GLY A 176 7.21 -2.62 6.80
C GLY A 176 8.45 -1.71 6.75
N GLY A 177 8.30 -0.40 7.01
CA GLY A 177 9.38 0.57 6.89
C GLY A 177 9.22 1.48 5.67
N GLY A 178 10.36 1.83 5.02
CA GLY A 178 10.42 2.68 3.84
C GLY A 178 11.55 3.71 3.91
N LEU A 179 11.28 4.95 3.52
CA LEU A 179 12.29 6.02 3.43
C LEU A 179 12.72 6.53 4.80
N LEU A 180 14.00 6.38 5.12
CA LEU A 180 14.61 6.89 6.36
C LEU A 180 14.41 8.41 6.49
N SER A 181 14.51 9.16 5.39
CA SER A 181 14.26 10.61 5.38
C SER A 181 12.87 10.97 5.88
N GLU A 182 11.85 10.24 5.47
CA GLU A 182 10.47 10.47 5.90
C GLU A 182 10.27 10.11 7.38
N ALA A 183 10.91 9.04 7.86
CA ALA A 183 10.91 8.70 9.28
C ALA A 183 11.55 9.81 10.13
N VAL A 184 12.68 10.36 9.68
CA VAL A 184 13.34 11.51 10.33
C VAL A 184 12.43 12.73 10.37
N GLU A 185 11.76 13.05 9.26
CA GLU A 185 10.81 14.17 9.19
C GLU A 185 9.59 13.97 10.11
N ILE A 186 9.10 12.72 10.26
CA ILE A 186 8.02 12.44 11.21
C ILE A 186 8.49 12.61 12.66
N VAL A 187 9.70 12.13 13.02
CA VAL A 187 10.24 12.35 14.37
C VAL A 187 10.42 13.84 14.68
N ASN A 188 10.79 14.65 13.68
CA ASN A 188 10.86 16.11 13.80
C ASN A 188 9.53 16.75 14.26
N LEU A 189 8.38 16.13 14.01
CA LEU A 189 7.07 16.65 14.44
C LEU A 189 6.84 16.54 15.94
N PHE A 190 7.57 15.66 16.64
CA PHE A 190 7.33 15.29 18.04
C PHE A 190 8.48 15.60 19.00
N VAL A 191 9.70 15.72 18.50
CA VAL A 191 10.92 15.78 19.32
C VAL A 191 11.58 17.16 19.21
N PRO A 192 11.99 17.78 20.32
CA PRO A 192 12.66 19.09 20.33
C PRO A 192 13.91 19.11 19.44
N LYS A 193 14.18 20.30 18.89
CA LYS A 193 15.33 20.55 18.00
C LYS A 193 16.67 20.12 18.59
N GLY A 194 17.56 19.60 17.72
CA GLY A 194 18.95 19.25 18.05
C GLY A 194 19.12 17.87 18.67
N LYS A 195 18.04 17.08 18.83
CA LYS A 195 18.13 15.71 19.36
C LYS A 195 18.54 14.74 18.26
N GLU A 196 19.39 13.77 18.60
CA GLU A 196 19.75 12.70 17.72
C GLU A 196 18.58 11.74 17.55
N ILE A 197 18.27 11.39 16.28
CA ILE A 197 17.18 10.49 15.91
C ILE A 197 17.75 9.11 15.62
N VAL A 198 18.70 9.04 14.70
CA VAL A 198 19.30 7.80 14.23
C VAL A 198 20.71 8.05 13.67
N THR A 199 21.57 7.06 13.84
CA THR A 199 22.90 7.05 13.24
C THR A 199 23.03 5.84 12.32
N THR A 200 23.43 6.07 11.08
CA THR A 200 23.81 5.00 10.15
C THR A 200 25.32 4.74 10.24
N LYS A 201 25.71 3.46 10.17
CA LYS A 201 27.12 3.06 10.17
C LYS A 201 27.36 2.07 9.03
N GLY A 202 28.42 2.28 8.27
CA GLY A 202 28.87 1.37 7.22
C GLY A 202 30.21 0.76 7.55
N LYS A 203 30.61 -0.26 6.81
CA LYS A 203 32.02 -0.83 6.90
C LYS A 203 33.04 0.22 6.54
N ILE A 204 32.72 1.14 5.65
CA ILE A 204 33.56 2.28 5.27
C ILE A 204 33.13 3.48 6.12
N LYS A 205 34.03 4.04 6.92
CA LYS A 205 33.77 5.15 7.86
C LYS A 205 33.09 6.38 7.21
N GLN A 206 33.30 6.59 5.92
CA GLN A 206 32.76 7.73 5.16
C GLN A 206 31.25 7.58 4.81
N VAL A 207 30.64 6.43 5.08
CA VAL A 207 29.23 6.15 4.72
C VAL A 207 28.29 6.30 5.92
N GLY A 208 28.80 6.68 7.09
CA GLY A 208 27.97 6.91 8.28
C GLY A 208 27.40 8.33 8.31
N SER A 209 26.13 8.47 8.72
CA SER A 209 25.46 9.75 8.92
C SER A 209 24.73 9.78 10.25
N VAL A 210 24.70 10.97 10.89
CA VAL A 210 23.93 11.21 12.10
C VAL A 210 22.77 12.13 11.74
N TYR A 211 21.54 11.67 11.94
CA TYR A 211 20.31 12.44 11.69
C TYR A 211 19.85 13.05 13.02
N LYS A 212 19.57 14.35 13.00
CA LYS A 212 19.10 15.10 14.17
C LYS A 212 17.85 15.87 13.83
N THR A 213 17.03 16.17 14.85
CA THR A 213 15.91 17.07 14.71
C THR A 213 16.37 18.47 14.34
N THR A 214 15.65 19.11 13.40
CA THR A 214 16.04 20.41 12.80
C THR A 214 15.14 21.57 13.22
N HIS A 215 13.95 21.30 13.73
CA HIS A 215 12.98 22.31 14.19
C HIS A 215 12.28 21.88 15.47
N GLU A 216 11.54 22.81 16.09
CA GLU A 216 10.74 22.52 17.27
C GLU A 216 9.50 21.66 16.88
N PRO A 217 8.98 20.83 17.80
CA PRO A 217 7.79 20.02 17.57
C PRO A 217 6.54 20.86 17.34
N ILE A 218 5.53 20.28 16.77
CA ILE A 218 4.23 20.90 16.50
C ILE A 218 3.33 20.85 17.74
#